data_322bd96bc0dd647d8a985cdd0a6d197b
#
_entry.id   322bd96bc0dd647d8a985cdd0a6d197b
#
_cell.length_a   1.000
_cell.length_b   1.000
_cell.length_c   1.000
_cell.angle_alpha   90.00
_cell.angle_beta   90.00
_cell.angle_gamma   90.00
#
_symmetry.space_group_name_H-M   'P 1'
#
loop_
_entity.id
_entity.type
_entity.pdbx_description
1 polymer ?
#
loop_
_entity_poly.entity_id
_entity_poly.type
_entity_poly.pdbx_seq_one_letter_code
_entity_poly.pdbx_strand_id
1 'polypeptide(L)'
;MKKVRKILLIFLGICLACTTVSCAKRTEVKKGDSYIYCLNSDRTGLQKVSYESKEKDPLKAAKAMIKELKKPSEEIEYTPPIPKDVKVKRYELEGGILYLDFNAKYKQMDTVEETLVRAALVKSLVRIEGINSVWIKVEGADLTDSSGQVLGYLNEDDFVQSEGASPSSYQTGTLTLYFSNEAGDALVEQTMEVRYNSN
;
A
#
# COMPACT_ATOMS: atom_id res chain seq x y z
N MET A 1 -13.13 0.31 57.50
CA MET A 1 -13.59 -0.68 56.50
C MET A 1 -14.40 -0.08 55.37
N LYS A 2 -15.34 0.84 55.56
CA LYS A 2 -16.15 1.46 54.48
C LYS A 2 -15.36 2.34 53.50
N LYS A 3 -14.30 3.06 53.96
CA LYS A 3 -13.47 3.90 53.09
C LYS A 3 -12.57 3.08 52.14
N VAL A 4 -11.97 1.98 52.61
CA VAL A 4 -11.13 1.08 51.79
C VAL A 4 -11.94 0.40 50.70
N ARG A 5 -13.17 0.01 51.02
CA ARG A 5 -14.10 -0.61 50.06
C ARG A 5 -14.54 0.35 48.94
N LYS A 6 -14.69 1.65 49.25
CA LYS A 6 -14.96 2.69 48.21
C LYS A 6 -13.77 2.95 47.32
N ILE A 7 -12.55 2.97 47.87
CA ILE A 7 -11.31 3.17 47.09
C ILE A 7 -11.08 1.97 46.17
N LEU A 8 -11.31 0.74 46.65
CA LEU A 8 -11.19 -0.49 45.86
C LEU A 8 -12.19 -0.54 44.70
N LEU A 9 -13.43 -0.05 44.89
CA LEU A 9 -14.48 0.03 43.87
C LEU A 9 -14.15 1.10 42.82
N ILE A 10 -13.52 2.21 43.22
CA ILE A 10 -13.06 3.25 42.28
C ILE A 10 -11.87 2.75 41.43
N PHE A 11 -10.94 1.99 42.05
CA PHE A 11 -9.82 1.39 41.32
C PHE A 11 -10.29 0.29 40.35
N LEU A 12 -11.26 -0.50 40.70
CA LEU A 12 -11.87 -1.53 39.83
C LEU A 12 -12.62 -0.88 38.66
N GLY A 13 -13.27 0.27 38.86
CA GLY A 13 -13.97 1.05 37.82
C GLY A 13 -13.02 1.71 36.82
N ILE A 14 -11.84 2.14 37.26
CA ILE A 14 -10.82 2.75 36.41
C ILE A 14 -10.10 1.68 35.54
N CYS A 15 -9.85 0.46 36.07
CA CYS A 15 -9.28 -0.62 35.28
C CYS A 15 -10.23 -1.16 34.19
N LEU A 16 -11.56 -1.04 34.35
CA LEU A 16 -12.50 -1.48 33.32
C LEU A 16 -12.67 -0.46 32.17
N ALA A 17 -12.24 0.80 32.37
CA ALA A 17 -12.33 1.85 31.33
C ALA A 17 -11.14 1.86 30.37
N CYS A 18 -10.09 1.07 30.62
CA CYS A 18 -8.89 1.02 29.78
C CYS A 18 -8.85 -0.10 28.73
N THR A 19 -9.94 -0.86 28.56
CA THR A 19 -10.09 -1.70 27.37
C THR A 19 -10.64 -0.89 26.22
N THR A 20 -9.91 0.13 25.79
CA THR A 20 -10.08 0.64 24.43
C THR A 20 -9.58 -0.45 23.51
N VAL A 21 -10.51 -1.23 22.99
CA VAL A 21 -10.32 -2.07 21.82
C VAL A 21 -9.70 -1.15 20.76
N SER A 22 -8.39 -1.28 20.55
CA SER A 22 -7.76 -0.79 19.35
C SER A 22 -8.34 -1.64 18.22
N CYS A 23 -9.50 -1.22 17.72
CA CYS A 23 -9.96 -1.68 16.43
C CYS A 23 -8.88 -1.27 15.44
N ALA A 24 -8.14 -2.23 14.92
CA ALA A 24 -7.37 -2.06 13.70
C ALA A 24 -8.31 -1.41 12.70
N LYS A 25 -8.07 -0.14 12.37
CA LYS A 25 -8.84 0.56 11.35
C LYS A 25 -8.60 -0.22 10.06
N ARG A 26 -9.61 -0.96 9.63
CA ARG A 26 -9.66 -1.52 8.29
C ARG A 26 -9.38 -0.38 7.32
N THR A 27 -8.31 -0.47 6.59
CA THR A 27 -7.86 0.51 5.59
C THR A 27 -8.67 0.40 4.28
N GLU A 28 -9.91 -0.06 4.34
CA GLU A 28 -10.80 -0.10 3.19
C GLU A 28 -11.16 1.35 2.79
N VAL A 29 -10.59 1.78 1.67
CA VAL A 29 -10.90 3.06 1.04
C VAL A 29 -12.32 2.98 0.47
N LYS A 30 -13.24 3.79 1.01
CA LYS A 30 -14.61 3.87 0.51
C LYS A 30 -14.65 4.66 -0.80
N LYS A 31 -15.70 4.43 -1.59
CA LYS A 31 -15.92 5.19 -2.82
C LYS A 31 -16.08 6.68 -2.47
N GLY A 32 -15.17 7.51 -2.99
CA GLY A 32 -15.12 8.96 -2.75
C GLY A 32 -14.03 9.41 -1.79
N ASP A 33 -13.36 8.50 -1.09
CA ASP A 33 -12.22 8.85 -0.24
C ASP A 33 -10.98 9.18 -1.08
N SER A 34 -10.14 10.07 -0.56
CA SER A 34 -8.81 10.32 -1.10
C SER A 34 -7.86 9.19 -0.69
N TYR A 35 -7.01 8.73 -1.61
CA TYR A 35 -6.08 7.62 -1.37
C TYR A 35 -4.81 7.73 -2.21
N ILE A 36 -3.80 7.01 -1.78
CA ILE A 36 -2.56 6.74 -2.51
C ILE A 36 -2.46 5.25 -2.81
N TYR A 37 -1.58 4.88 -3.73
CA TYR A 37 -1.27 3.49 -4.02
C TYR A 37 0.00 3.06 -3.29
N CYS A 38 -0.10 2.00 -2.50
CA CYS A 38 1.02 1.32 -1.87
C CYS A 38 1.17 -0.10 -2.45
N LEU A 39 2.26 -0.79 -2.15
CA LEU A 39 2.37 -2.20 -2.48
C LEU A 39 1.55 -3.03 -1.50
N ASN A 40 0.92 -4.10 -1.98
CA ASN A 40 0.30 -5.09 -1.10
C ASN A 40 1.36 -5.80 -0.24
N SER A 41 0.93 -6.57 0.76
CA SER A 41 1.84 -7.29 1.67
C SER A 41 2.85 -8.17 0.95
N ASP A 42 2.44 -8.80 -0.14
CA ASP A 42 3.24 -9.74 -0.93
C ASP A 42 4.14 -9.04 -1.96
N ARG A 43 4.00 -7.71 -2.11
CA ARG A 43 4.72 -6.88 -3.08
C ARG A 43 4.54 -7.34 -4.54
N THR A 44 3.38 -7.92 -4.84
CA THR A 44 3.02 -8.41 -6.19
C THR A 44 2.06 -7.49 -6.92
N GLY A 45 1.51 -6.49 -6.24
CA GLY A 45 0.54 -5.56 -6.79
C GLY A 45 0.36 -4.32 -5.94
N LEU A 46 -0.59 -3.49 -6.36
CA LEU A 46 -0.92 -2.24 -5.68
C LEU A 46 -2.22 -2.38 -4.88
N GLN A 47 -2.26 -1.68 -3.75
CA GLN A 47 -3.49 -1.47 -3.01
C GLN A 47 -3.69 0.01 -2.65
N LYS A 48 -4.95 0.39 -2.47
CA LYS A 48 -5.34 1.74 -2.10
C LYS A 48 -5.23 1.92 -0.60
N VAL A 49 -4.58 2.99 -0.17
CA VAL A 49 -4.41 3.34 1.24
C VAL A 49 -4.97 4.75 1.42
N SER A 50 -5.84 4.95 2.40
CA SER A 50 -6.44 6.25 2.68
C SER A 50 -5.36 7.31 2.92
N TYR A 51 -5.45 8.41 2.19
CA TYR A 51 -4.53 9.55 2.31
C TYR A 51 -5.25 10.84 1.93
N GLU A 52 -5.15 11.84 2.79
CA GLU A 52 -5.67 13.17 2.54
C GLU A 52 -4.53 14.20 2.60
N SER A 53 -4.33 14.92 1.50
CA SER A 53 -3.38 16.01 1.46
C SER A 53 -3.97 17.26 2.14
N LYS A 54 -3.18 17.91 2.99
CA LYS A 54 -3.50 19.22 3.55
C LYS A 54 -2.99 20.38 2.69
N GLU A 55 -2.19 20.06 1.68
CA GLU A 55 -1.56 21.03 0.80
C GLU A 55 -2.48 21.37 -0.37
N LYS A 56 -2.65 22.65 -0.64
CA LYS A 56 -3.43 23.16 -1.77
C LYS A 56 -2.56 23.41 -3.02
N ASP A 57 -1.28 23.69 -2.83
CA ASP A 57 -0.33 23.87 -3.91
C ASP A 57 0.05 22.50 -4.48
N PRO A 58 -0.11 22.24 -5.82
CA PRO A 58 0.13 20.92 -6.39
C PRO A 58 1.54 20.40 -6.16
N LEU A 59 2.56 21.27 -6.26
CA LEU A 59 3.95 20.84 -6.07
C LEU A 59 4.25 20.50 -4.61
N LYS A 60 3.66 21.22 -3.66
CA LYS A 60 3.78 20.90 -2.23
C LYS A 60 3.01 19.62 -1.89
N ALA A 61 1.82 19.45 -2.47
CA ALA A 61 1.04 18.21 -2.33
C ALA A 61 1.80 17.00 -2.85
N ALA A 62 2.44 17.11 -4.03
CA ALA A 62 3.29 16.06 -4.59
C ALA A 62 4.47 15.70 -3.67
N LYS A 63 5.17 16.71 -3.13
CA LYS A 63 6.26 16.49 -2.16
C LYS A 63 5.79 15.79 -0.89
N ALA A 64 4.63 16.20 -0.35
CA ALA A 64 4.03 15.58 0.83
C ALA A 64 3.61 14.13 0.55
N MET A 65 2.97 13.88 -0.57
CA MET A 65 2.55 12.55 -1.01
C MET A 65 3.75 11.61 -1.21
N ILE A 66 4.82 12.05 -1.89
CA ILE A 66 6.05 11.25 -2.06
C ILE A 66 6.70 10.94 -0.70
N LYS A 67 6.64 11.86 0.25
CA LYS A 67 7.11 11.59 1.61
C LYS A 67 6.28 10.49 2.29
N GLU A 68 4.96 10.49 2.11
CA GLU A 68 4.08 9.44 2.66
C GLU A 68 4.33 8.10 1.96
N LEU A 69 4.50 8.06 0.64
CA LEU A 69 4.85 6.86 -0.14
C LEU A 69 6.20 6.22 0.26
N LYS A 70 6.99 6.89 1.09
CA LYS A 70 8.26 6.40 1.65
C LYS A 70 8.19 6.06 3.13
N LYS A 71 7.12 6.45 3.78
CA LYS A 71 7.00 6.31 5.23
C LYS A 71 6.79 4.85 5.58
N PRO A 72 7.60 4.27 6.48
CA PRO A 72 7.37 2.91 6.96
C PRO A 72 5.96 2.78 7.51
N SER A 73 5.27 1.72 7.11
CA SER A 73 3.96 1.38 7.66
C SER A 73 4.14 0.50 8.89
N GLU A 74 3.31 0.72 9.91
CA GLU A 74 3.12 -0.21 11.03
C GLU A 74 2.05 -1.26 10.69
N GLU A 75 1.31 -1.04 9.61
CA GLU A 75 0.30 -1.96 9.10
C GLU A 75 0.96 -3.12 8.35
N ILE A 76 0.47 -4.32 8.59
CA ILE A 76 0.98 -5.55 7.95
C ILE A 76 0.43 -5.70 6.52
N GLU A 77 -0.68 -5.03 6.24
CA GLU A 77 -1.45 -5.21 5.01
C GLU A 77 -0.79 -4.57 3.78
N TYR A 78 0.09 -3.60 3.95
CA TYR A 78 0.76 -2.92 2.83
C TYR A 78 2.16 -2.44 3.21
N THR A 79 2.98 -2.23 2.17
CA THR A 79 4.32 -1.66 2.31
C THR A 79 4.45 -0.38 1.47
N PRO A 80 5.24 0.62 1.95
CA PRO A 80 5.50 1.81 1.16
C PRO A 80 6.23 1.42 -0.13
N PRO A 81 5.79 1.97 -1.29
CA PRO A 81 6.37 1.60 -2.57
C PRO A 81 7.81 2.06 -2.74
N ILE A 82 8.13 3.28 -2.29
CA ILE A 82 9.44 3.88 -2.56
C ILE A 82 10.47 3.45 -1.51
N PRO A 83 11.57 2.76 -1.89
CA PRO A 83 12.63 2.37 -0.97
C PRO A 83 13.27 3.57 -0.24
N LYS A 84 13.77 3.36 0.97
CA LYS A 84 14.31 4.44 1.83
C LYS A 84 15.48 5.21 1.20
N ASP A 85 16.32 4.53 0.44
CA ASP A 85 17.52 5.07 -0.19
C ASP A 85 17.25 5.70 -1.57
N VAL A 86 16.09 5.44 -2.19
CA VAL A 86 15.61 6.13 -3.39
C VAL A 86 15.12 7.52 -2.99
N LYS A 87 15.72 8.57 -3.54
CA LYS A 87 15.43 9.97 -3.19
C LYS A 87 15.16 10.79 -4.44
N VAL A 88 14.13 11.65 -4.38
CA VAL A 88 13.93 12.68 -5.41
C VAL A 88 14.86 13.85 -5.12
N LYS A 89 15.73 14.16 -6.08
CA LYS A 89 16.71 15.27 -6.03
C LYS A 89 16.10 16.59 -6.49
N ARG A 90 15.20 16.54 -7.48
CA ARG A 90 14.53 17.70 -8.05
C ARG A 90 13.06 17.43 -8.31
N TYR A 91 12.25 18.44 -8.07
CA TYR A 91 10.83 18.49 -8.36
C TYR A 91 10.55 19.74 -9.19
N GLU A 92 9.86 19.59 -10.29
CA GLU A 92 9.43 20.69 -11.15
C GLU A 92 8.02 20.41 -11.65
N LEU A 93 7.16 21.42 -11.69
CA LEU A 93 5.80 21.30 -12.24
C LEU A 93 5.61 22.36 -13.30
N GLU A 94 5.43 21.94 -14.53
CA GLU A 94 5.23 22.83 -15.67
C GLU A 94 4.12 22.27 -16.57
N GLY A 95 3.13 23.11 -16.91
CA GLY A 95 2.06 22.73 -17.83
C GLY A 95 1.24 21.50 -17.39
N GLY A 96 1.17 21.22 -16.08
CA GLY A 96 0.51 20.01 -15.55
C GLY A 96 1.37 18.75 -15.57
N ILE A 97 2.63 18.86 -15.96
CA ILE A 97 3.60 17.76 -15.97
C ILE A 97 4.49 17.89 -14.73
N LEU A 98 4.49 16.85 -13.91
CA LEU A 98 5.40 16.78 -12.76
C LEU A 98 6.69 16.05 -13.15
N TYR A 99 7.78 16.79 -13.22
CA TYR A 99 9.12 16.25 -13.45
C TYR A 99 9.76 15.84 -12.11
N LEU A 100 10.21 14.59 -12.04
CA LEU A 100 10.87 14.01 -10.88
C LEU A 100 12.25 13.51 -11.27
N ASP A 101 13.31 14.06 -10.68
CA ASP A 101 14.68 13.58 -10.88
C ASP A 101 15.14 12.81 -9.65
N PHE A 102 15.30 11.51 -9.79
CA PHE A 102 15.72 10.61 -8.73
C PHE A 102 17.25 10.44 -8.69
N ASN A 103 17.74 9.99 -7.53
CA ASN A 103 19.13 9.56 -7.40
C ASN A 103 19.35 8.19 -8.06
N ALA A 104 20.65 7.82 -8.26
CA ALA A 104 21.06 6.58 -8.90
C ALA A 104 20.47 5.30 -8.28
N LYS A 105 20.01 5.36 -7.02
CA LYS A 105 19.37 4.23 -6.34
C LYS A 105 18.08 3.75 -7.01
N TYR A 106 17.38 4.64 -7.73
CA TYR A 106 16.21 4.27 -8.50
C TYR A 106 16.50 3.17 -9.53
N LYS A 107 17.62 3.25 -10.24
CA LYS A 107 18.05 2.25 -11.26
C LYS A 107 18.59 0.94 -10.65
N GLN A 108 18.72 0.85 -9.33
CA GLN A 108 19.20 -0.36 -8.65
C GLN A 108 18.06 -1.29 -8.22
N MET A 109 16.81 -0.86 -8.37
CA MET A 109 15.65 -1.73 -8.21
C MET A 109 15.63 -2.80 -9.31
N ASP A 110 15.13 -3.98 -9.01
CA ASP A 110 14.83 -4.95 -10.07
C ASP A 110 13.65 -4.48 -10.94
N THR A 111 13.49 -5.07 -12.11
CA THR A 111 12.50 -4.63 -13.10
C THR A 111 11.06 -4.71 -12.57
N VAL A 112 10.73 -5.73 -11.78
CA VAL A 112 9.39 -5.91 -11.25
C VAL A 112 9.12 -4.88 -10.15
N GLU A 113 10.06 -4.72 -9.23
CA GLU A 113 9.98 -3.71 -8.17
C GLU A 113 9.88 -2.30 -8.78
N GLU A 114 10.73 -1.96 -9.76
CA GLU A 114 10.71 -0.66 -10.43
C GLU A 114 9.34 -0.38 -11.05
N THR A 115 8.78 -1.35 -11.78
CA THR A 115 7.48 -1.22 -12.43
C THR A 115 6.36 -0.96 -11.42
N LEU A 116 6.34 -1.67 -10.30
CA LEU A 116 5.35 -1.46 -9.24
C LEU A 116 5.52 -0.12 -8.52
N VAL A 117 6.76 0.26 -8.23
CA VAL A 117 7.09 1.57 -7.63
C VAL A 117 6.64 2.70 -8.55
N ARG A 118 6.96 2.62 -9.84
CA ARG A 118 6.56 3.60 -10.86
C ARG A 118 5.06 3.68 -11.00
N ALA A 119 4.36 2.56 -11.04
CA ALA A 119 2.91 2.52 -11.10
C ALA A 119 2.27 3.15 -9.84
N ALA A 120 2.72 2.79 -8.64
CA ALA A 120 2.25 3.37 -7.39
C ALA A 120 2.46 4.89 -7.34
N LEU A 121 3.64 5.33 -7.75
CA LEU A 121 4.03 6.74 -7.78
C LEU A 121 3.15 7.54 -8.74
N VAL A 122 3.05 7.12 -10.00
CA VAL A 122 2.30 7.84 -11.04
C VAL A 122 0.81 7.85 -10.73
N LYS A 123 0.22 6.68 -10.46
CA LYS A 123 -1.23 6.56 -10.13
C LYS A 123 -1.61 7.38 -8.89
N SER A 124 -0.70 7.60 -7.95
CA SER A 124 -0.95 8.45 -6.79
C SER A 124 -0.84 9.93 -7.14
N LEU A 125 0.20 10.35 -7.87
CA LEU A 125 0.51 11.75 -8.12
C LEU A 125 -0.44 12.42 -9.10
N VAL A 126 -0.93 11.71 -10.13
CA VAL A 126 -1.91 12.25 -11.09
C VAL A 126 -3.29 12.49 -10.49
N ARG A 127 -3.53 12.06 -9.26
CA ARG A 127 -4.74 12.38 -8.50
C ARG A 127 -4.72 13.77 -7.87
N ILE A 128 -3.57 14.41 -7.85
CA ILE A 128 -3.41 15.78 -7.35
C ILE A 128 -3.93 16.73 -8.41
N GLU A 129 -4.88 17.58 -8.07
CA GLU A 129 -5.39 18.61 -8.97
C GLU A 129 -4.23 19.47 -9.52
N GLY A 130 -4.18 19.62 -10.85
CA GLY A 130 -3.11 20.33 -11.54
C GLY A 130 -1.92 19.47 -11.96
N ILE A 131 -1.94 18.15 -11.71
CA ILE A 131 -0.94 17.19 -12.22
C ILE A 131 -1.64 16.20 -13.14
N ASN A 132 -1.31 16.24 -14.44
CA ASN A 132 -1.90 15.39 -15.47
C ASN A 132 -1.01 14.21 -15.85
N SER A 133 0.31 14.38 -15.71
CA SER A 133 1.30 13.35 -16.01
C SER A 133 2.56 13.53 -15.19
N VAL A 134 3.37 12.48 -15.13
CA VAL A 134 4.67 12.46 -14.44
C VAL A 134 5.77 12.13 -15.45
N TRP A 135 6.87 12.85 -15.40
CA TRP A 135 8.07 12.57 -16.16
C TRP A 135 9.20 12.20 -15.20
N ILE A 136 9.74 11.02 -15.37
CA ILE A 136 10.77 10.50 -14.46
C ILE A 136 12.14 10.62 -15.10
N LYS A 137 13.09 11.16 -14.33
CA LYS A 137 14.52 11.21 -14.62
C LYS A 137 15.30 10.55 -13.50
N VAL A 138 16.48 10.05 -13.84
CA VAL A 138 17.43 9.51 -12.87
C VAL A 138 18.80 10.10 -13.13
N GLU A 139 19.35 10.83 -12.15
CA GLU A 139 20.61 11.59 -12.29
C GLU A 139 20.57 12.53 -13.49
N GLY A 140 19.43 13.16 -13.76
CA GLY A 140 19.22 14.09 -14.87
C GLY A 140 18.93 13.45 -16.23
N ALA A 141 19.13 12.14 -16.39
CA ALA A 141 18.82 11.42 -17.62
C ALA A 141 17.38 10.91 -17.62
N ASP A 142 16.71 10.94 -18.76
CA ASP A 142 15.35 10.41 -18.89
C ASP A 142 15.29 8.91 -18.59
N LEU A 143 14.20 8.47 -17.95
CA LEU A 143 13.96 7.06 -17.70
C LEU A 143 13.57 6.36 -19.00
N THR A 144 14.20 5.22 -19.27
CA THR A 144 13.98 4.41 -20.48
C THR A 144 13.41 3.04 -20.11
N ASP A 145 12.72 2.42 -21.05
CA ASP A 145 12.33 1.01 -20.98
C ASP A 145 13.52 0.06 -21.24
N SER A 146 13.26 -1.24 -21.26
CA SER A 146 14.26 -2.27 -21.52
C SER A 146 14.82 -2.24 -22.95
N SER A 147 14.15 -1.58 -23.89
CA SER A 147 14.62 -1.37 -25.27
C SER A 147 15.49 -0.13 -25.42
N GLY A 148 15.58 0.71 -24.37
CA GLY A 148 16.27 2.01 -24.39
C GLY A 148 15.39 3.16 -24.87
N GLN A 149 14.10 2.94 -25.10
CA GLN A 149 13.17 3.99 -25.47
C GLN A 149 12.78 4.81 -24.24
N VAL A 150 12.77 6.16 -24.37
CA VAL A 150 12.32 7.06 -23.30
C VAL A 150 10.85 6.82 -23.00
N LEU A 151 10.52 6.61 -21.72
CA LEU A 151 9.13 6.38 -21.27
C LEU A 151 8.25 7.63 -21.44
N GLY A 152 8.83 8.82 -21.31
CA GLY A 152 8.10 10.07 -21.56
C GLY A 152 7.07 10.41 -20.48
N TYR A 153 5.92 10.91 -20.94
CA TYR A 153 4.79 11.29 -20.11
C TYR A 153 4.06 10.05 -19.61
N LEU A 154 4.00 9.89 -18.30
CA LEU A 154 3.34 8.77 -17.65
C LEU A 154 2.05 9.25 -16.98
N ASN A 155 0.97 8.54 -17.18
CA ASN A 155 -0.34 8.79 -16.58
C ASN A 155 -0.94 7.48 -16.03
N GLU A 156 -2.17 7.51 -15.52
CA GLU A 156 -2.81 6.34 -14.93
C GLU A 156 -3.05 5.21 -15.95
N ASP A 157 -3.32 5.56 -17.22
CA ASP A 157 -3.66 4.60 -18.29
C ASP A 157 -2.45 3.78 -18.77
N ASP A 158 -1.22 4.27 -18.54
CA ASP A 158 0.01 3.53 -18.86
C ASP A 158 0.20 2.29 -17.97
N PHE A 159 -0.58 2.18 -16.90
CA PHE A 159 -0.54 1.07 -15.94
C PHE A 159 -1.86 0.31 -15.96
N VAL A 160 -2.22 -0.27 -17.12
CA VAL A 160 -3.40 -1.10 -17.26
C VAL A 160 -3.24 -2.36 -16.40
N GLN A 161 -3.99 -2.38 -15.28
CA GLN A 161 -4.24 -3.57 -14.49
C GLN A 161 -3.05 -4.29 -13.83
N SER A 162 -2.31 -3.60 -12.99
CA SER A 162 -1.73 -4.27 -11.81
C SER A 162 -2.72 -4.28 -10.63
N GLU A 163 -4.00 -4.05 -10.90
CA GLU A 163 -5.08 -4.21 -9.91
C GLU A 163 -5.50 -5.68 -9.73
N GLY A 164 -4.67 -6.61 -10.24
CA GLY A 164 -4.95 -8.04 -10.26
C GLY A 164 -4.85 -8.78 -8.93
N ALA A 165 -4.68 -8.08 -7.83
CA ALA A 165 -4.82 -8.68 -6.50
C ALA A 165 -5.66 -7.76 -5.61
N SER A 166 -6.88 -7.48 -6.04
CA SER A 166 -7.93 -7.13 -5.10
C SER A 166 -8.06 -8.28 -4.09
N PRO A 167 -8.30 -8.04 -2.80
CA PRO A 167 -8.66 -9.11 -1.86
C PRO A 167 -9.84 -9.96 -2.34
N SER A 168 -10.58 -9.48 -3.35
CA SER A 168 -11.66 -10.19 -4.04
C SER A 168 -11.19 -11.25 -5.04
N SER A 169 -9.90 -11.33 -5.38
CA SER A 169 -9.37 -12.42 -6.23
C SER A 169 -9.03 -13.68 -5.44
N TYR A 170 -9.04 -13.61 -4.11
CA TYR A 170 -9.03 -14.82 -3.29
C TYR A 170 -10.43 -15.42 -3.28
N GLN A 171 -10.55 -16.59 -3.86
CA GLN A 171 -11.74 -17.41 -3.69
C GLN A 171 -11.62 -18.19 -2.39
N THR A 172 -12.74 -18.32 -1.69
CA THR A 172 -12.83 -19.20 -0.54
C THR A 172 -13.38 -20.52 -1.03
N GLY A 173 -12.69 -21.59 -0.76
CA GLY A 173 -13.14 -22.93 -1.08
C GLY A 173 -13.07 -23.84 0.14
N THR A 174 -13.84 -24.88 0.10
CA THR A 174 -13.84 -25.92 1.13
C THR A 174 -12.89 -27.02 0.74
N LEU A 175 -11.87 -27.25 1.56
CA LEU A 175 -10.95 -28.38 1.39
C LEU A 175 -11.36 -29.50 2.36
N THR A 176 -11.62 -30.66 1.81
CA THR A 176 -11.89 -31.86 2.59
C THR A 176 -10.65 -32.73 2.63
N LEU A 177 -10.15 -32.98 3.83
CA LEU A 177 -9.00 -33.83 4.10
C LEU A 177 -9.45 -35.09 4.82
N TYR A 178 -8.80 -36.20 4.52
CA TYR A 178 -9.05 -37.47 5.17
C TYR A 178 -7.81 -37.90 5.94
N PHE A 179 -7.96 -38.06 7.25
CA PHE A 179 -6.91 -38.49 8.15
C PHE A 179 -7.21 -39.90 8.68
N SER A 180 -6.18 -40.67 8.94
CA SER A 180 -6.35 -41.94 9.69
C SER A 180 -6.84 -41.63 11.11
N ASN A 181 -7.78 -42.40 11.61
CA ASN A 181 -8.15 -42.35 13.02
C ASN A 181 -7.01 -42.86 13.93
N GLU A 182 -7.13 -42.73 15.24
CA GLU A 182 -6.12 -43.18 16.20
C GLU A 182 -5.84 -44.69 16.14
N ALA A 183 -6.80 -45.47 15.74
CA ALA A 183 -6.67 -46.93 15.59
C ALA A 183 -6.03 -47.34 14.23
N GLY A 184 -5.96 -46.43 13.24
CA GLY A 184 -5.39 -46.67 11.94
C GLY A 184 -6.25 -47.53 11.01
N ASP A 185 -7.50 -47.80 11.34
CA ASP A 185 -8.40 -48.70 10.63
C ASP A 185 -9.52 -48.01 9.86
N ALA A 186 -9.65 -46.69 10.00
CA ALA A 186 -10.65 -45.86 9.30
C ALA A 186 -10.11 -44.48 8.95
N LEU A 187 -10.72 -43.83 7.94
CA LEU A 187 -10.48 -42.44 7.59
C LEU A 187 -11.52 -41.53 8.26
N VAL A 188 -11.04 -40.45 8.86
CA VAL A 188 -11.84 -39.38 9.44
C VAL A 188 -11.77 -38.18 8.51
N GLU A 189 -12.92 -37.70 8.11
CA GLU A 189 -13.06 -36.51 7.29
C GLU A 189 -12.93 -35.25 8.13
N GLN A 190 -12.08 -34.31 7.67
CA GLN A 190 -11.96 -32.97 8.24
C GLN A 190 -12.12 -31.95 7.15
N THR A 191 -13.09 -31.07 7.30
CA THR A 191 -13.39 -29.99 6.37
C THR A 191 -12.85 -28.67 6.92
N MET A 192 -12.12 -27.93 6.08
CA MET A 192 -11.61 -26.60 6.41
C MET A 192 -11.85 -25.61 5.28
N GLU A 193 -12.13 -24.38 5.63
CA GLU A 193 -12.20 -23.28 4.68
C GLU A 193 -10.79 -22.80 4.33
N VAL A 194 -10.44 -22.79 3.06
CA VAL A 194 -9.16 -22.33 2.56
C VAL A 194 -9.34 -21.19 1.58
N ARG A 195 -8.46 -20.21 1.64
CA ARG A 195 -8.39 -19.13 0.66
C ARG A 195 -7.32 -19.47 -0.36
N TYR A 196 -7.65 -19.41 -1.63
CA TYR A 196 -6.71 -19.66 -2.71
C TYR A 196 -6.82 -18.61 -3.80
N ASN A 197 -5.72 -18.38 -4.51
CA ASN A 197 -5.70 -17.53 -5.69
C ASN A 197 -6.06 -18.36 -6.92
N SER A 198 -7.00 -17.88 -7.72
CA SER A 198 -7.51 -18.58 -8.91
C SER A 198 -6.75 -18.23 -10.19
N ASN A 199 -5.51 -17.74 -10.10
CA ASN A 199 -4.65 -17.50 -11.27
C ASN A 199 -4.00 -18.78 -11.76
#